data_623e6b6f8c503d2e4f0bb28dc22a4189
#
_entry.id   623e6b6f8c503d2e4f0bb28dc22a4189
#
_cell.length_a   1.000
_cell.length_b   1.000
_cell.length_c   1.000
_cell.angle_alpha   90.00
_cell.angle_beta   90.00
_cell.angle_gamma   90.00
#
_symmetry.space_group_name_H-M   'P 1'
#
loop_
_entity.id
_entity.type
_entity.pdbx_description
1 polymer ?
#
loop_
_entity_poly.entity_id
_entity_poly.type
_entity_poly.pdbx_seq_one_letter_code
_entity_poly.pdbx_strand_id
1 'polypeptide(L)'
;MRNTLEDLYYGNITPNAQDMAPNSELKRATDRVTRFENQLTERLDEAGQAVLAKLIESQQEIDSITAMENFILGFRLGAKIMMECMDNNDGDIRTGGD
;
A
#
# COMPACT_ATOMS: atom_id res chain seq x y z
N MET A 1 -22.60 0.54 -16.33
CA MET A 1 -21.34 0.87 -15.70
C MET A 1 -20.96 -0.19 -14.70
N ARG A 2 -19.77 -0.66 -14.78
CA ARG A 2 -19.33 -1.68 -13.86
C ARG A 2 -18.97 -1.05 -12.53
N ASN A 3 -19.36 -1.65 -11.44
CA ASN A 3 -19.04 -1.08 -10.15
C ASN A 3 -17.80 -1.75 -9.56
N THR A 4 -17.29 -1.12 -8.54
CA THR A 4 -16.04 -1.55 -7.91
C THR A 4 -16.16 -2.95 -7.29
N LEU A 5 -17.31 -3.25 -6.73
CA LEU A 5 -17.51 -4.56 -6.11
C LEU A 5 -17.48 -5.67 -7.14
N GLU A 6 -18.08 -5.44 -8.31
CA GLU A 6 -18.00 -6.41 -9.39
C GLU A 6 -16.56 -6.61 -9.84
N ASP A 7 -15.83 -5.52 -9.98
CA ASP A 7 -14.43 -5.59 -10.38
C ASP A 7 -13.62 -6.38 -9.38
N LEU A 8 -13.87 -6.15 -8.10
CA LEU A 8 -13.16 -6.87 -7.06
C LEU A 8 -13.49 -8.35 -7.10
N TYR A 9 -14.78 -8.67 -7.24
CA TYR A 9 -15.24 -10.07 -7.27
C TYR A 9 -14.61 -10.84 -8.43
N TYR A 10 -14.53 -10.22 -9.59
CA TYR A 10 -13.99 -10.88 -10.78
C TYR A 10 -12.47 -10.79 -10.89
N GLY A 11 -11.80 -10.23 -9.89
CA GLY A 11 -10.36 -10.16 -9.91
C GLY A 11 -9.79 -9.10 -10.81
N ASN A 12 -10.60 -8.12 -11.17
CA ASN A 12 -10.15 -7.03 -12.03
C ASN A 12 -9.46 -5.93 -11.24
N ILE A 13 -9.53 -6.00 -9.93
CA ILE A 13 -8.81 -5.10 -9.05
C ILE A 13 -7.99 -5.95 -8.10
N THR A 14 -6.69 -5.76 -8.12
CA THR A 14 -5.79 -6.48 -7.22
C THR A 14 -4.92 -5.45 -6.53
N PRO A 15 -5.26 -5.09 -5.30
CA PRO A 15 -4.56 -4.00 -4.61
C PRO A 15 -3.06 -4.20 -4.52
N ASN A 16 -2.60 -5.43 -4.34
CA ASN A 16 -1.19 -5.68 -4.19
C ASN A 16 -0.43 -5.70 -5.50
N ALA A 17 -1.13 -5.56 -6.62
CA ALA A 17 -0.51 -5.57 -7.93
C ALA A 17 -0.58 -4.22 -8.61
N GLN A 18 -0.89 -3.16 -7.88
CA GLN A 18 -0.95 -1.84 -8.48
C GLN A 18 0.47 -1.31 -8.72
N ASP A 19 0.70 -0.84 -9.92
CA ASP A 19 2.02 -0.33 -10.30
C ASP A 19 2.20 1.11 -9.86
N MET A 20 3.46 1.46 -9.62
CA MET A 20 3.79 2.85 -9.36
C MET A 20 3.66 3.66 -10.63
N ALA A 21 3.13 4.87 -10.49
CA ALA A 21 3.04 5.77 -11.63
C ALA A 21 4.45 6.16 -12.06
N PRO A 22 4.69 6.26 -13.38
CA PRO A 22 5.99 6.74 -13.86
C PRO A 22 6.25 8.14 -13.30
N ASN A 23 7.47 8.41 -12.93
CA ASN A 23 7.91 9.70 -12.42
C ASN A 23 7.26 10.13 -11.10
N SER A 24 6.65 9.19 -10.38
CA SER A 24 6.10 9.53 -9.07
C SER A 24 7.25 9.73 -8.07
N GLU A 25 6.93 10.40 -6.96
CA GLU A 25 7.90 10.56 -5.89
C GLU A 25 8.36 9.21 -5.35
N LEU A 26 7.43 8.27 -5.24
CA LEU A 26 7.75 6.95 -4.74
C LEU A 26 8.72 6.25 -5.68
N LYS A 27 8.48 6.35 -6.98
CA LYS A 27 9.38 5.73 -7.95
C LYS A 27 10.78 6.34 -7.87
N ARG A 28 10.87 7.65 -7.75
CA ARG A 28 12.17 8.31 -7.65
C ARG A 28 12.91 7.91 -6.39
N ALA A 29 12.18 7.80 -5.28
CA ALA A 29 12.78 7.36 -4.01
C ALA A 29 13.28 5.92 -4.12
N THR A 30 12.49 5.06 -4.74
CA THR A 30 12.86 3.67 -4.95
C THR A 30 14.10 3.57 -5.82
N ASP A 31 14.17 4.38 -6.86
CA ASP A 31 15.34 4.40 -7.75
C ASP A 31 16.59 4.83 -7.00
N ARG A 32 16.47 5.79 -6.08
CA ARG A 32 17.62 6.20 -5.26
C ARG A 32 18.09 5.08 -4.37
N VAL A 33 17.18 4.35 -3.75
CA VAL A 33 17.54 3.22 -2.90
C VAL A 33 18.30 2.18 -3.71
N THR A 34 17.78 1.84 -4.87
CA THR A 34 18.45 0.87 -5.75
C THR A 34 19.84 1.31 -6.13
N ARG A 35 20.01 2.59 -6.45
CA ARG A 35 21.30 3.11 -6.83
C ARG A 35 22.31 3.00 -5.70
N PHE A 36 21.90 3.36 -4.48
CA PHE A 36 22.80 3.28 -3.34
C PHE A 36 23.08 1.84 -2.94
N GLU A 37 22.11 0.95 -3.08
CA GLU A 37 22.34 -0.47 -2.85
C GLU A 37 23.40 -1.00 -3.79
N ASN A 38 23.35 -0.60 -5.05
CA ASN A 38 24.33 -1.04 -6.04
C ASN A 38 25.71 -0.49 -5.71
N GLN A 39 25.78 0.77 -5.29
CA GLN A 39 27.05 1.36 -4.91
C GLN A 39 27.65 0.65 -3.69
N LEU A 40 26.83 0.32 -2.74
CA LEU A 40 27.30 -0.36 -1.53
C LEU A 40 27.78 -1.77 -1.87
N THR A 41 27.04 -2.46 -2.72
CA THR A 41 27.42 -3.81 -3.15
C THR A 41 28.82 -3.82 -3.75
N GLU A 42 29.14 -2.82 -4.54
CA GLU A 42 30.46 -2.74 -5.17
C GLU A 42 31.59 -2.56 -4.16
N ARG A 43 31.29 -2.04 -2.98
CA ARG A 43 32.29 -1.75 -1.95
C ARG A 43 32.43 -2.86 -0.91
N LEU A 44 31.60 -3.87 -0.97
CA LEU A 44 31.60 -4.95 0.01
C LEU A 44 32.27 -6.18 -0.56
N ASP A 45 32.90 -6.94 0.33
CA ASP A 45 33.40 -8.24 -0.04
C ASP A 45 32.24 -9.23 -0.11
N GLU A 46 32.54 -10.47 -0.41
CA GLU A 46 31.52 -11.47 -0.61
C GLU A 46 30.66 -11.69 0.64
N ALA A 47 31.31 -11.71 1.80
CA ALA A 47 30.59 -11.88 3.06
C ALA A 47 29.68 -10.68 3.33
N GLY A 48 30.17 -9.49 3.06
CA GLY A 48 29.39 -8.28 3.24
C GLY A 48 28.21 -8.21 2.30
N GLN A 49 28.38 -8.66 1.07
CA GLN A 49 27.29 -8.70 0.11
C GLN A 49 26.19 -9.67 0.55
N ALA A 50 26.56 -10.79 1.16
CA ALA A 50 25.58 -11.73 1.66
C ALA A 50 24.74 -11.14 2.78
N VAL A 51 25.38 -10.37 3.67
CA VAL A 51 24.64 -9.70 4.74
C VAL A 51 23.73 -8.62 4.17
N LEU A 52 24.21 -7.86 3.20
CA LEU A 52 23.39 -6.84 2.56
C LEU A 52 22.17 -7.44 1.89
N ALA A 53 22.33 -8.58 1.23
CA ALA A 53 21.21 -9.27 0.60
C ALA A 53 20.15 -9.66 1.63
N LYS A 54 20.58 -10.13 2.79
CA LYS A 54 19.65 -10.48 3.86
C LYS A 54 18.94 -9.25 4.42
N LEU A 55 19.65 -8.15 4.51
CA LEU A 55 19.06 -6.91 4.97
C LEU A 55 17.95 -6.46 4.01
N ILE A 56 18.24 -6.47 2.72
CA ILE A 56 17.28 -6.07 1.70
C ILE A 56 16.06 -6.98 1.74
N GLU A 57 16.27 -8.29 1.85
CA GLU A 57 15.19 -9.24 1.91
C GLU A 57 14.31 -9.02 3.13
N SER A 58 14.93 -8.77 4.28
CA SER A 58 14.20 -8.51 5.51
C SER A 58 13.40 -7.21 5.41
N GLN A 59 13.98 -6.19 4.78
CA GLN A 59 13.31 -4.92 4.60
C GLN A 59 12.10 -5.08 3.68
N GLN A 60 12.24 -5.88 2.62
CA GLN A 60 11.14 -6.14 1.72
C GLN A 60 9.99 -6.88 2.42
N GLU A 61 10.33 -7.76 3.34
CA GLU A 61 9.31 -8.45 4.13
C GLU A 61 8.54 -7.47 5.00
N ILE A 62 9.24 -6.56 5.66
CA ILE A 62 8.60 -5.53 6.46
C ILE A 62 7.69 -4.67 5.59
N ASP A 63 8.17 -4.28 4.42
CA ASP A 63 7.39 -3.43 3.53
C ASP A 63 6.12 -4.13 3.07
N SER A 64 6.22 -5.41 2.78
CA SER A 64 5.07 -6.21 2.34
C SER A 64 4.03 -6.34 3.45
N ILE A 65 4.47 -6.62 4.66
CA ILE A 65 3.58 -6.74 5.81
C ILE A 65 2.90 -5.40 6.10
N THR A 66 3.69 -4.33 6.08
CA THR A 66 3.18 -3.00 6.35
C THR A 66 2.13 -2.59 5.31
N ALA A 67 2.39 -2.89 4.04
CA ALA A 67 1.45 -2.58 2.97
C ALA A 67 0.13 -3.30 3.18
N MET A 68 0.18 -4.58 3.55
CA MET A 68 -1.01 -5.35 3.82
C MET A 68 -1.79 -4.78 5.00
N GLU A 69 -1.08 -4.47 6.09
CA GLU A 69 -1.73 -3.94 7.28
C GLU A 69 -2.36 -2.58 7.00
N ASN A 70 -1.69 -1.76 6.23
CA ASN A 70 -2.23 -0.45 5.88
C ASN A 70 -3.46 -0.58 5.00
N PHE A 71 -3.46 -1.54 4.09
CA PHE A 71 -4.63 -1.79 3.26
C PHE A 71 -5.82 -2.21 4.12
N ILE A 72 -5.60 -3.13 5.06
CA ILE A 72 -6.67 -3.60 5.93
C ILE A 72 -7.20 -2.45 6.79
N LEU A 73 -6.29 -1.67 7.36
CA LEU A 73 -6.68 -0.54 8.18
C LEU A 73 -7.49 0.47 7.39
N GLY A 74 -7.04 0.81 6.19
CA GLY A 74 -7.74 1.76 5.35
C GLY A 74 -9.12 1.26 4.95
N PHE A 75 -9.21 -0.02 4.62
CA PHE A 75 -10.49 -0.62 4.24
C PHE A 75 -11.47 -0.55 5.42
N ARG A 76 -11.02 -0.94 6.60
CA ARG A 76 -11.87 -0.93 7.79
C ARG A 76 -12.30 0.47 8.17
N LEU A 77 -11.38 1.41 8.09
CA LEU A 77 -11.68 2.79 8.41
C LEU A 77 -12.69 3.37 7.42
N GLY A 78 -12.47 3.10 6.14
CA GLY A 78 -13.39 3.56 5.11
C GLY A 78 -14.78 3.00 5.29
N ALA A 79 -14.87 1.71 5.60
CA ALA A 79 -16.15 1.07 5.82
C ALA A 79 -16.86 1.66 7.03
N LYS A 80 -16.10 1.92 8.09
CA LYS A 80 -16.67 2.48 9.30
C LYS A 80 -17.20 3.89 9.06
N ILE A 81 -16.45 4.69 8.35
CA ILE A 81 -16.88 6.04 8.01
C ILE A 81 -18.15 5.97 7.16
N MET A 82 -18.20 5.07 6.22
CA MET A 82 -19.35 4.91 5.36
C MET A 82 -20.59 4.52 6.14
N MET A 83 -20.43 3.61 7.08
CA MET A 83 -21.53 3.19 7.92
C MET A 83 -22.07 4.33 8.76
N GLU A 84 -21.17 5.17 9.26
CA GLU A 84 -21.62 6.34 10.01
C GLU A 84 -22.35 7.34 9.12
N CYS A 85 -21.85 7.52 7.91
CA CYS A 85 -22.50 8.43 6.98
C CYS A 85 -23.88 7.96 6.58
N MET A 86 -24.10 6.67 6.57
CA MET A 86 -25.37 6.11 6.16
C MET A 86 -26.31 5.86 7.31
N ASP A 87 -25.88 6.15 8.52
CA ASP A 87 -26.71 5.94 9.68
C ASP A 87 -27.67 7.10 9.83
N ASN A 88 -28.92 6.85 9.56
CA ASN A 88 -29.92 7.89 9.64
C ASN A 88 -30.31 8.25 11.04
N ASN A 89 -29.83 7.53 11.97
CA ASN A 89 -30.19 7.80 13.33
C ASN A 89 -29.34 8.81 13.98
N ASP A 90 -28.38 9.33 13.27
CA ASP A 90 -27.58 10.30 13.89
C ASP A 90 -28.31 11.59 14.07
N GLY A 91 -29.46 11.70 13.61
CA GLY A 91 -30.34 12.77 13.96
C GLY A 91 -29.88 14.13 13.61
N ASP A 92 -28.72 14.41 13.85
CA ASP A 92 -28.28 15.75 13.63
C ASP A 92 -28.08 16.01 12.19
N ILE A 93 -27.92 15.03 11.42
CA ILE A 93 -27.85 15.28 10.01
C ILE A 93 -29.12 14.98 9.37
N ARG A 94 -30.13 14.85 10.11
CA ARG A 94 -31.36 14.53 9.50
C ARG A 94 -31.77 15.60 8.62
N THR A 95 -32.04 15.22 7.51
CA THR A 95 -32.60 16.17 6.64
C THR A 95 -33.90 16.51 7.14
N GLY A 96 -34.21 17.65 6.91
CA GLY A 96 -35.33 18.16 7.37
C GLY A 96 -36.39 17.31 7.56
N GLY A 97 -36.33 16.47 7.36
CA GLY A 97 -37.35 15.75 7.56
C GLY A 97 -37.40 14.98 8.71
N ASP A 98 -36.66 14.89 9.20
CA ASP A 98 -36.81 14.01 10.09
C ASP A 98 -37.17 14.25 10.98
#